data_6857466264df5db74f54f5927439ffbd
#
_entry.id   6857466264df5db74f54f5927439ffbd
#
_cell.length_a   1.000
_cell.length_b   1.000
_cell.length_c   1.000
_cell.angle_alpha   90.00
_cell.angle_beta   90.00
_cell.angle_gamma   90.00
#
_symmetry.space_group_name_H-M   'P 1'
#
loop_
_entity.id
_entity.type
_entity.pdbx_description
1 polymer ?
#
loop_
_entity_poly.entity_id
_entity_poly.type
_entity_poly.pdbx_seq_one_letter_code
_entity_poly.pdbx_strand_id
1 'polypeptide(L)'
;MTAIRPLFDALTRSPLVRGLVAFGSAEAATRIIRLGALLIVARRVTPEIFGTAALALSLFELVRVLANAGIGQRLIVARDDELASLCRTAYRLFWLVCLTVAAIQLAVAAMVATVFALPQAGMMLALLALVYCVMPPGLVQIFLTMRAMRMEAVARIAATQNITDSLLTVALVLVWPTAWAIVLPKLLAAPVWTVLARRSTRWDGDNRIAPSPYREFALMGPSVLVTELLAALRLNADKLIVGALFGTEILGLYYFAFNAGLGLTQSFVAACNMVVFPHLAKASAADGVAEFRKAFATGLAMLTPVVAAQALLSPFYVPLVFGETWVPAVPYIALLSLAALPLYAGSLVGAALRVEGRPQHEAVLTGLGSAAALAGLAAAAPLGLTAACLGYCLGLAVIFLPAAIRRLTRTTLSASLTQGALS
;
A
#
# COMPACT_ATOMS: atom_id res chain seq x y z
N MET A 1 6.96 37.96 -14.36
CA MET A 1 7.76 36.77 -13.98
C MET A 1 8.59 36.97 -12.69
N THR A 2 8.69 38.13 -12.10
CA THR A 2 9.54 38.48 -10.95
C THR A 2 8.91 38.23 -9.57
N ALA A 3 7.60 38.03 -9.46
CA ALA A 3 6.89 37.81 -8.19
C ALA A 3 6.75 36.34 -7.76
N ILE A 4 7.07 35.39 -8.64
CA ILE A 4 6.89 33.95 -8.37
C ILE A 4 8.13 33.34 -7.68
N ARG A 5 9.33 33.89 -7.91
CA ARG A 5 10.58 33.42 -7.30
C ARG A 5 10.60 33.48 -5.75
N PRO A 6 10.23 34.61 -5.10
CA PRO A 6 10.29 34.67 -3.65
C PRO A 6 9.24 33.76 -2.96
N LEU A 7 8.11 33.49 -3.61
CA LEU A 7 7.10 32.56 -3.09
C LEU A 7 7.58 31.10 -3.21
N PHE A 8 8.29 30.77 -4.27
CA PHE A 8 8.88 29.45 -4.49
C PHE A 8 10.03 29.18 -3.50
N ASP A 9 10.87 30.20 -3.24
CA ASP A 9 11.96 30.13 -2.27
C ASP A 9 11.46 30.06 -0.82
N ALA A 10 10.37 30.72 -0.50
CA ALA A 10 9.73 30.63 0.83
C ALA A 10 9.06 29.27 1.04
N LEU A 11 8.42 28.71 0.02
CA LEU A 11 7.80 27.39 0.05
C LEU A 11 8.87 26.29 0.18
N THR A 12 9.97 26.36 -0.55
CA THR A 12 11.06 25.37 -0.50
C THR A 12 11.87 25.43 0.79
N ARG A 13 11.82 26.51 1.54
CA ARG A 13 12.46 26.65 2.88
C ARG A 13 11.61 26.08 4.02
N SER A 14 10.33 25.82 3.81
CA SER A 14 9.48 25.20 4.81
C SER A 14 9.97 23.76 5.12
N PRO A 15 10.18 23.39 6.39
CA PRO A 15 10.55 22.02 6.79
C PRO A 15 9.56 20.98 6.28
N LEU A 16 8.29 21.35 6.16
CA LEU A 16 7.21 20.51 5.68
C LEU A 16 7.31 20.23 4.18
N VAL A 17 7.63 21.25 3.37
CA VAL A 17 7.83 21.10 1.92
C VAL A 17 9.10 20.31 1.63
N ARG A 18 10.19 20.56 2.35
CA ARG A 18 11.42 19.75 2.23
C ARG A 18 11.16 18.29 2.58
N GLY A 19 10.40 18.03 3.65
CA GLY A 19 10.00 16.68 4.03
C GLY A 19 9.16 15.98 2.96
N LEU A 20 8.19 16.69 2.37
CA LEU A 20 7.34 16.18 1.28
C LEU A 20 8.14 15.89 0.01
N VAL A 21 9.05 16.78 -0.38
CA VAL A 21 9.91 16.59 -1.56
C VAL A 21 10.89 15.44 -1.33
N ALA A 22 11.51 15.36 -0.15
CA ALA A 22 12.40 14.27 0.20
C ALA A 22 11.66 12.91 0.24
N PHE A 23 10.45 12.87 0.81
CA PHE A 23 9.60 11.69 0.81
C PHE A 23 9.21 11.29 -0.61
N GLY A 24 8.72 12.23 -1.41
CA GLY A 24 8.31 11.99 -2.80
C GLY A 24 9.46 11.53 -3.69
N SER A 25 10.65 12.12 -3.54
CA SER A 25 11.84 11.71 -4.30
C SER A 25 12.35 10.33 -3.89
N ALA A 26 12.32 10.00 -2.59
CA ALA A 26 12.69 8.68 -2.09
C ALA A 26 11.71 7.60 -2.57
N GLU A 27 10.40 7.90 -2.57
CA GLU A 27 9.38 7.01 -3.09
C GLU A 27 9.53 6.79 -4.61
N ALA A 28 9.78 7.86 -5.38
CA ALA A 28 10.02 7.78 -6.82
C ALA A 28 11.28 6.94 -7.13
N ALA A 29 12.38 7.16 -6.42
CA ALA A 29 13.60 6.38 -6.58
C ALA A 29 13.37 4.89 -6.26
N THR A 30 12.70 4.60 -5.14
CA THR A 30 12.34 3.23 -4.75
C THR A 30 11.50 2.56 -5.82
N ARG A 31 10.58 3.31 -6.44
CA ARG A 31 9.71 2.79 -7.49
C ARG A 31 10.43 2.48 -8.78
N ILE A 32 11.35 3.36 -9.21
CA ILE A 32 12.19 3.12 -10.38
C ILE A 32 13.04 1.87 -10.19
N ILE A 33 13.67 1.72 -9.02
CA ILE A 33 14.49 0.55 -8.69
C ILE A 33 13.62 -0.73 -8.68
N ARG A 34 12.42 -0.67 -8.10
CA ARG A 34 11.49 -1.81 -8.07
C ARG A 34 11.01 -2.21 -9.48
N LEU A 35 10.74 -1.25 -10.36
CA LEU A 35 10.39 -1.54 -11.76
C LEU A 35 11.57 -2.16 -12.51
N GLY A 36 12.80 -1.65 -12.30
CA GLY A 36 14.01 -2.26 -12.84
C GLY A 36 14.24 -3.68 -12.32
N ALA A 37 14.01 -3.91 -11.03
CA ALA A 37 14.06 -5.25 -10.44
C ALA A 37 13.00 -6.18 -11.05
N LEU A 38 11.75 -5.71 -11.18
CA LEU A 38 10.68 -6.48 -11.83
C LEU A 38 11.05 -6.90 -13.25
N LEU A 39 11.68 -6.00 -14.02
CA LEU A 39 12.14 -6.29 -15.38
C LEU A 39 13.18 -7.42 -15.41
N ILE A 40 14.17 -7.35 -14.53
CA ILE A 40 15.22 -8.37 -14.46
C ILE A 40 14.65 -9.71 -14.00
N VAL A 41 13.78 -9.68 -12.97
CA VAL A 41 13.10 -10.87 -12.46
C VAL A 41 12.26 -11.51 -13.57
N ALA A 42 11.41 -10.74 -14.25
CA ALA A 42 10.54 -11.26 -15.32
C ALA A 42 11.32 -11.92 -16.47
N ARG A 43 12.52 -11.43 -16.77
CA ARG A 43 13.37 -12.05 -17.79
C ARG A 43 14.05 -13.36 -17.38
N ARG A 44 14.07 -13.68 -16.09
CA ARG A 44 14.81 -14.81 -15.53
C ARG A 44 13.93 -15.91 -14.96
N VAL A 45 12.68 -15.61 -14.64
CA VAL A 45 11.78 -16.58 -14.00
C VAL A 45 10.51 -16.79 -14.84
N THR A 46 9.91 -17.98 -14.68
CA THR A 46 8.63 -18.32 -15.29
C THR A 46 7.45 -17.74 -14.49
N PRO A 47 6.26 -17.62 -15.08
CA PRO A 47 5.05 -17.21 -14.35
C PRO A 47 4.76 -18.08 -13.12
N GLU A 48 4.97 -19.39 -13.19
CA GLU A 48 4.77 -20.31 -12.07
C GLU A 48 5.70 -20.01 -10.88
N ILE A 49 7.00 -19.80 -11.17
CA ILE A 49 7.99 -19.40 -10.14
C ILE A 49 7.59 -18.08 -9.50
N PHE A 50 7.19 -17.11 -10.34
CA PHE A 50 6.78 -15.79 -9.87
C PHE A 50 5.48 -15.84 -9.06
N GLY A 51 4.52 -16.68 -9.47
CA GLY A 51 3.25 -16.87 -8.76
C GLY A 51 3.41 -17.56 -7.41
N THR A 52 4.29 -18.56 -7.33
CA THR A 52 4.62 -19.22 -6.05
C THR A 52 5.21 -18.22 -5.05
N ALA A 53 6.13 -17.38 -5.50
CA ALA A 53 6.67 -16.29 -4.67
C ALA A 53 5.59 -15.26 -4.30
N ALA A 54 4.73 -14.87 -5.25
CA ALA A 54 3.64 -13.92 -5.03
C ALA A 54 2.64 -14.41 -3.99
N LEU A 55 2.30 -15.70 -4.00
CA LEU A 55 1.42 -16.32 -3.01
C LEU A 55 2.04 -16.23 -1.61
N ALA A 56 3.29 -16.65 -1.46
CA ALA A 56 4.00 -16.59 -0.18
C ALA A 56 4.10 -15.15 0.35
N LEU A 57 4.45 -14.19 -0.51
CA LEU A 57 4.56 -12.77 -0.15
C LEU A 57 3.19 -12.16 0.21
N SER A 58 2.12 -12.49 -0.53
CA SER A 58 0.77 -11.96 -0.25
C SER A 58 0.24 -12.46 1.09
N LEU A 59 0.45 -13.73 1.41
CA LEU A 59 0.11 -14.31 2.72
C LEU A 59 0.96 -13.69 3.84
N PHE A 60 2.26 -13.53 3.61
CA PHE A 60 3.15 -12.86 4.56
C PHE A 60 2.67 -11.43 4.88
N GLU A 61 2.32 -10.63 3.86
CA GLU A 61 1.85 -9.26 4.06
C GLU A 61 0.53 -9.22 4.85
N LEU A 62 -0.38 -10.18 4.65
CA LEU A 62 -1.62 -10.28 5.43
C LEU A 62 -1.34 -10.61 6.90
N VAL A 63 -0.49 -11.61 7.15
CA VAL A 63 -0.14 -12.00 8.53
C VAL A 63 0.66 -10.90 9.23
N ARG A 64 1.55 -10.21 8.49
CA ARG A 64 2.39 -9.13 9.01
C ARG A 64 1.60 -7.98 9.62
N VAL A 65 0.41 -7.71 9.11
CA VAL A 65 -0.46 -6.65 9.63
C VAL A 65 -0.86 -6.89 11.08
N LEU A 66 -0.97 -8.15 11.52
CA LEU A 66 -1.27 -8.50 12.90
C LEU A 66 -0.19 -7.97 13.89
N ALA A 67 1.02 -7.73 13.40
CA ALA A 67 2.08 -7.10 14.21
C ALA A 67 1.81 -5.61 14.52
N ASN A 68 0.90 -4.94 13.78
CA ASN A 68 0.49 -3.55 13.99
C ASN A 68 -0.66 -3.46 15.01
N ALA A 69 -0.53 -4.06 16.17
CA ALA A 69 -1.57 -4.14 17.21
C ALA A 69 -1.83 -2.81 17.96
N GLY A 70 -1.61 -1.65 17.33
CA GLY A 70 -1.88 -0.33 17.94
C GLY A 70 -0.87 0.10 19.01
N ILE A 71 0.13 -0.72 19.32
CA ILE A 71 1.14 -0.44 20.35
C ILE A 71 1.91 0.83 20.02
N GLY A 72 2.35 0.97 18.78
CA GLY A 72 3.12 2.13 18.33
C GLY A 72 2.33 3.43 18.38
N GLN A 73 1.04 3.41 18.05
CA GLN A 73 0.17 4.57 18.10
C GLN A 73 0.05 5.14 19.51
N ARG A 74 -0.01 4.27 20.54
CA ARG A 74 -0.02 4.71 21.95
C ARG A 74 1.28 5.44 22.33
N LEU A 75 2.44 5.02 21.80
CA LEU A 75 3.71 5.72 22.02
C LEU A 75 3.74 7.11 21.37
N ILE A 76 3.13 7.26 20.17
CA ILE A 76 3.11 8.54 19.44
C ILE A 76 2.31 9.59 20.24
N VAL A 77 1.17 9.20 20.84
CA VAL A 77 0.27 10.11 21.57
C VAL A 77 0.56 10.18 23.07
N ALA A 78 1.57 9.49 23.58
CA ALA A 78 1.93 9.43 24.98
C ALA A 78 2.36 10.82 25.53
N ARG A 79 2.14 11.07 26.80
CA ARG A 79 2.70 12.25 27.50
C ARG A 79 4.17 12.02 27.82
N ASP A 80 4.95 13.09 27.97
CA ASP A 80 6.40 12.98 28.20
C ASP A 80 6.73 12.34 29.56
N ASP A 81 5.91 12.58 30.59
CA ASP A 81 6.06 12.03 31.94
C ASP A 81 5.87 10.50 31.99
N GLU A 82 5.01 9.92 31.15
CA GLU A 82 4.70 8.48 31.10
C GLU A 82 5.47 7.72 30.01
N LEU A 83 6.14 8.46 29.10
CA LEU A 83 6.76 7.88 27.90
C LEU A 83 7.76 6.76 28.21
N ALA A 84 8.61 6.94 29.21
CA ALA A 84 9.66 5.97 29.52
C ALA A 84 9.08 4.64 30.01
N SER A 85 8.04 4.68 30.87
CA SER A 85 7.34 3.48 31.36
C SER A 85 6.56 2.79 30.26
N LEU A 86 5.90 3.57 29.37
CA LEU A 86 5.20 3.05 28.19
C LEU A 86 6.15 2.37 27.20
N CYS A 87 7.32 2.97 26.92
CA CYS A 87 8.32 2.37 26.02
C CYS A 87 8.78 0.99 26.52
N ARG A 88 8.95 0.83 27.83
CA ARG A 88 9.33 -0.45 28.42
C ARG A 88 8.25 -1.51 28.26
N THR A 89 7.00 -1.16 28.52
CA THR A 89 5.86 -2.06 28.32
C THR A 89 5.67 -2.37 26.83
N ALA A 90 5.75 -1.36 25.96
CA ALA A 90 5.66 -1.52 24.52
C ALA A 90 6.73 -2.48 23.95
N TYR A 91 7.97 -2.39 24.44
CA TYR A 91 9.05 -3.30 24.00
C TYR A 91 8.71 -4.77 24.30
N ARG A 92 8.17 -5.07 25.48
CA ARG A 92 7.73 -6.42 25.84
C ARG A 92 6.54 -6.86 25.00
N LEU A 93 5.57 -5.95 24.79
CA LEU A 93 4.40 -6.22 23.95
C LEU A 93 4.79 -6.46 22.49
N PHE A 94 5.74 -5.71 21.94
CA PHE A 94 6.24 -5.95 20.58
C PHE A 94 6.85 -7.35 20.43
N TRP A 95 7.64 -7.80 21.41
CA TRP A 95 8.15 -9.17 21.40
C TRP A 95 7.03 -10.20 21.47
N LEU A 96 6.10 -10.03 22.41
CA LEU A 96 4.97 -10.96 22.57
C LEU A 96 4.12 -11.02 21.29
N VAL A 97 3.73 -9.89 20.74
CA VAL A 97 2.92 -9.81 19.53
C VAL A 97 3.67 -10.38 18.33
N CYS A 98 4.93 -10.02 18.12
CA CYS A 98 5.73 -10.56 17.01
C CYS A 98 5.92 -12.07 17.11
N LEU A 99 6.18 -12.63 18.29
CA LEU A 99 6.29 -14.08 18.47
C LEU A 99 4.93 -14.79 18.27
N THR A 100 3.82 -14.19 18.71
CA THR A 100 2.47 -14.70 18.43
C THR A 100 2.18 -14.70 16.94
N VAL A 101 2.52 -13.61 16.24
CA VAL A 101 2.35 -13.50 14.78
C VAL A 101 3.25 -14.50 14.05
N ALA A 102 4.49 -14.73 14.53
CA ALA A 102 5.36 -15.77 13.98
C ALA A 102 4.73 -17.16 14.13
N ALA A 103 4.14 -17.47 15.29
CA ALA A 103 3.45 -18.75 15.51
C ALA A 103 2.21 -18.88 14.59
N ILE A 104 1.41 -17.83 14.45
CA ILE A 104 0.27 -17.81 13.51
C ILE A 104 0.77 -18.05 12.08
N GLN A 105 1.86 -17.38 11.67
CA GLN A 105 2.42 -17.55 10.33
C GLN A 105 2.93 -18.98 10.11
N LEU A 106 3.56 -19.60 11.10
CA LEU A 106 3.98 -21.00 11.00
C LEU A 106 2.79 -21.94 10.86
N ALA A 107 1.68 -21.69 11.58
CA ALA A 107 0.44 -22.44 11.42
C ALA A 107 -0.16 -22.28 10.01
N VAL A 108 -0.20 -21.04 9.48
CA VAL A 108 -0.64 -20.77 8.11
C VAL A 108 0.30 -21.44 7.10
N ALA A 109 1.60 -21.41 7.32
CA ALA A 109 2.59 -22.07 6.48
C ALA A 109 2.39 -23.59 6.43
N ALA A 110 2.14 -24.21 7.57
CA ALA A 110 1.81 -25.63 7.66
C ALA A 110 0.50 -25.95 6.92
N MET A 111 -0.53 -25.13 7.07
CA MET A 111 -1.80 -25.28 6.36
C MET A 111 -1.59 -25.18 4.84
N VAL A 112 -0.80 -24.20 4.36
CA VAL A 112 -0.49 -24.04 2.94
C VAL A 112 0.26 -25.25 2.39
N ALA A 113 1.21 -25.78 3.15
CA ALA A 113 2.00 -26.94 2.73
C ALA A 113 1.19 -28.25 2.68
N THR A 114 0.29 -28.47 3.65
CA THR A 114 -0.41 -29.75 3.83
C THR A 114 -1.80 -29.75 3.20
N VAL A 115 -2.64 -28.76 3.51
CA VAL A 115 -4.05 -28.72 3.05
C VAL A 115 -4.13 -28.27 1.59
N PHE A 116 -3.34 -27.23 1.21
CA PHE A 116 -3.33 -26.75 -0.16
C PHE A 116 -2.30 -27.47 -1.06
N ALA A 117 -1.55 -28.42 -0.51
CA ALA A 117 -0.53 -29.19 -1.21
C ALA A 117 0.52 -28.33 -1.94
N LEU A 118 0.88 -27.18 -1.34
CA LEU A 118 1.89 -26.24 -1.85
C LEU A 118 3.11 -26.17 -0.91
N PRO A 119 3.91 -27.26 -0.79
CA PRO A 119 4.99 -27.35 0.21
C PRO A 119 6.05 -26.26 0.02
N GLN A 120 6.36 -25.87 -1.21
CA GLN A 120 7.35 -24.84 -1.48
C GLN A 120 6.90 -23.47 -0.97
N ALA A 121 5.65 -23.05 -1.24
CA ALA A 121 5.10 -21.81 -0.74
C ALA A 121 4.98 -21.81 0.80
N GLY A 122 4.56 -22.95 1.39
CA GLY A 122 4.52 -23.13 2.83
C GLY A 122 5.89 -22.97 3.48
N MET A 123 6.93 -23.58 2.91
CA MET A 123 8.31 -23.49 3.43
C MET A 123 8.85 -22.05 3.35
N MET A 124 8.58 -21.34 2.25
CA MET A 124 8.92 -19.92 2.11
C MET A 124 8.22 -19.06 3.17
N LEU A 125 6.93 -19.30 3.39
CA LEU A 125 6.15 -18.59 4.39
C LEU A 125 6.65 -18.88 5.81
N ALA A 126 7.02 -20.12 6.11
CA ALA A 126 7.62 -20.50 7.38
C ALA A 126 8.96 -19.77 7.62
N LEU A 127 9.82 -19.68 6.61
CA LEU A 127 11.08 -18.95 6.71
C LEU A 127 10.87 -17.45 6.97
N LEU A 128 9.88 -16.84 6.34
CA LEU A 128 9.54 -15.42 6.56
C LEU A 128 9.07 -15.14 7.99
N ALA A 129 8.66 -16.15 8.77
CA ALA A 129 8.31 -15.97 10.19
C ALA A 129 9.52 -15.46 11.01
N LEU A 130 10.75 -15.72 10.58
CA LEU A 130 11.96 -15.19 11.21
C LEU A 130 12.05 -13.65 11.16
N VAL A 131 11.37 -12.98 10.23
CA VAL A 131 11.29 -11.52 10.17
C VAL A 131 10.75 -10.96 11.48
N TYR A 132 9.77 -11.62 12.10
CA TYR A 132 9.19 -11.19 13.37
C TYR A 132 10.12 -11.35 14.56
N CYS A 133 11.16 -12.17 14.46
CA CYS A 133 12.21 -12.26 15.47
C CYS A 133 13.26 -11.15 15.33
N VAL A 134 13.39 -10.59 14.12
CA VAL A 134 14.39 -9.55 13.80
C VAL A 134 13.85 -8.14 14.06
N MET A 135 12.55 -7.89 13.84
CA MET A 135 11.96 -6.54 13.89
C MET A 135 11.82 -5.93 15.30
N PRO A 136 11.45 -6.67 16.37
CA PRO A 136 11.10 -6.09 17.67
C PRO A 136 12.13 -5.12 18.25
N PRO A 137 13.46 -5.35 18.13
CA PRO A 137 14.47 -4.45 18.70
C PRO A 137 14.47 -3.04 18.13
N GLY A 138 13.85 -2.82 16.93
CA GLY A 138 13.78 -1.51 16.27
C GLY A 138 12.42 -0.82 16.40
N LEU A 139 11.37 -1.51 16.85
CA LEU A 139 10.01 -1.00 16.82
C LEU A 139 9.78 0.21 17.75
N VAL A 140 10.33 0.20 18.97
CA VAL A 140 10.19 1.34 19.87
C VAL A 140 10.83 2.58 19.27
N GLN A 141 12.05 2.47 18.76
CA GLN A 141 12.79 3.59 18.20
C GLN A 141 12.12 4.21 16.97
N ILE A 142 11.53 3.39 16.08
CA ILE A 142 10.85 3.93 14.91
C ILE A 142 9.61 4.74 15.32
N PHE A 143 8.83 4.29 16.32
CA PHE A 143 7.67 5.04 16.80
C PHE A 143 8.07 6.30 17.58
N LEU A 144 9.18 6.29 18.33
CA LEU A 144 9.75 7.49 18.92
C LEU A 144 10.23 8.49 17.86
N THR A 145 10.78 8.01 16.74
CA THR A 145 11.17 8.85 15.60
C THR A 145 9.95 9.49 14.95
N MET A 146 8.83 8.75 14.80
CA MET A 146 7.54 9.29 14.34
C MET A 146 6.97 10.32 15.32
N ARG A 147 6.99 10.05 16.64
CA ARG A 147 6.58 11.00 17.68
C ARG A 147 7.37 12.32 17.59
N ALA A 148 8.67 12.24 17.35
CA ALA A 148 9.53 13.41 17.15
C ALA A 148 9.30 14.12 15.81
N MET A 149 8.26 13.75 15.03
CA MET A 149 7.92 14.29 13.70
C MET A 149 9.07 14.21 12.68
N ARG A 150 10.03 13.29 12.88
CA ARG A 150 11.18 13.08 11.98
C ARG A 150 10.80 12.13 10.84
N MET A 151 9.73 12.50 10.09
CA MET A 151 9.17 11.66 9.02
C MET A 151 10.15 11.40 7.88
N GLU A 152 11.09 12.34 7.62
CA GLU A 152 12.17 12.14 6.66
C GLU A 152 13.07 10.95 7.04
N ALA A 153 13.39 10.81 8.33
CA ALA A 153 14.19 9.67 8.80
C ALA A 153 13.42 8.34 8.64
N VAL A 154 12.12 8.34 8.96
CA VAL A 154 11.25 7.17 8.78
C VAL A 154 11.17 6.77 7.30
N ALA A 155 10.95 7.74 6.40
CA ALA A 155 10.90 7.50 4.95
C ALA A 155 12.24 6.96 4.43
N ARG A 156 13.36 7.51 4.89
CA ARG A 156 14.71 7.07 4.50
C ARG A 156 15.00 5.64 4.94
N ILE A 157 14.58 5.25 6.15
CA ILE A 157 14.71 3.87 6.65
C ILE A 157 13.90 2.90 5.77
N ALA A 158 12.64 3.24 5.49
CA ALA A 158 11.77 2.42 4.64
C ALA A 158 12.30 2.31 3.20
N ALA A 159 12.75 3.43 2.61
CA ALA A 159 13.33 3.45 1.27
C ALA A 159 14.61 2.60 1.20
N THR A 160 15.51 2.73 2.17
CA THR A 160 16.75 1.93 2.23
C THR A 160 16.43 0.44 2.32
N GLN A 161 15.47 0.03 3.16
CA GLN A 161 15.03 -1.37 3.24
C GLN A 161 14.48 -1.86 1.89
N ASN A 162 13.59 -1.09 1.26
CA ASN A 162 12.98 -1.47 -0.02
C ASN A 162 14.00 -1.55 -1.17
N ILE A 163 14.97 -0.64 -1.19
CA ILE A 163 16.07 -0.65 -2.16
C ILE A 163 16.95 -1.88 -1.93
N THR A 164 17.32 -2.17 -0.68
CA THR A 164 18.10 -3.35 -0.33
C THR A 164 17.38 -4.63 -0.73
N ASP A 165 16.08 -4.74 -0.42
CA ASP A 165 15.23 -5.86 -0.82
C ASP A 165 15.24 -6.06 -2.34
N SER A 166 15.05 -4.98 -3.11
CA SER A 166 15.06 -5.01 -4.58
C SER A 166 16.42 -5.41 -5.16
N LEU A 167 17.51 -4.86 -4.63
CA LEU A 167 18.87 -5.18 -5.09
C LEU A 167 19.26 -6.63 -4.76
N LEU A 168 18.91 -7.11 -3.56
CA LEU A 168 19.12 -8.51 -3.19
C LEU A 168 18.28 -9.45 -4.07
N THR A 169 17.04 -9.07 -4.40
CA THR A 169 16.20 -9.84 -5.32
C THR A 169 16.88 -9.97 -6.69
N VAL A 170 17.35 -8.85 -7.24
CA VAL A 170 18.09 -8.86 -8.52
C VAL A 170 19.33 -9.74 -8.43
N ALA A 171 20.16 -9.54 -7.41
CA ALA A 171 21.39 -10.29 -7.25
C ALA A 171 21.13 -11.81 -7.14
N LEU A 172 20.15 -12.22 -6.33
CA LEU A 172 19.82 -13.62 -6.14
C LEU A 172 19.19 -14.23 -7.40
N VAL A 173 18.27 -13.53 -8.07
CA VAL A 173 17.63 -14.03 -9.30
C VAL A 173 18.63 -14.18 -10.45
N LEU A 174 19.65 -13.34 -10.54
CA LEU A 174 20.69 -13.47 -11.55
C LEU A 174 21.53 -14.76 -11.38
N VAL A 175 21.76 -15.17 -10.13
CA VAL A 175 22.55 -16.37 -9.81
C VAL A 175 21.69 -17.62 -9.67
N TRP A 176 20.48 -17.47 -9.11
CA TRP A 176 19.60 -18.59 -8.77
C TRP A 176 18.13 -18.22 -9.05
N PRO A 177 17.67 -18.40 -10.34
CA PRO A 177 16.34 -17.95 -10.78
C PRO A 177 15.22 -18.87 -10.27
N THR A 178 14.89 -18.77 -8.97
CA THR A 178 13.85 -19.55 -8.29
C THR A 178 12.94 -18.64 -7.48
N ALA A 179 11.80 -19.15 -7.02
CA ALA A 179 10.90 -18.41 -6.15
C ALA A 179 11.58 -17.99 -4.83
N TRP A 180 12.56 -18.75 -4.36
CA TRP A 180 13.38 -18.40 -3.18
C TRP A 180 14.16 -17.10 -3.38
N ALA A 181 14.69 -16.86 -4.56
CA ALA A 181 15.44 -15.65 -4.87
C ALA A 181 14.56 -14.38 -4.80
N ILE A 182 13.25 -14.52 -4.91
CA ILE A 182 12.28 -13.42 -4.79
C ILE A 182 11.85 -13.22 -3.33
N VAL A 183 11.76 -14.30 -2.55
CA VAL A 183 11.23 -14.28 -1.17
C VAL A 183 12.31 -14.01 -0.13
N LEU A 184 13.50 -14.63 -0.25
CA LEU A 184 14.62 -14.48 0.69
C LEU A 184 15.07 -13.03 0.95
N PRO A 185 15.10 -12.14 -0.06
CA PRO A 185 15.46 -10.74 0.15
C PRO A 185 14.65 -10.05 1.22
N LYS A 186 13.37 -10.41 1.38
CA LYS A 186 12.50 -9.86 2.42
C LYS A 186 13.04 -10.15 3.84
N LEU A 187 13.54 -11.36 4.06
CA LEU A 187 14.18 -11.73 5.32
C LEU A 187 15.56 -11.07 5.47
N LEU A 188 16.37 -11.06 4.41
CA LEU A 188 17.74 -10.53 4.44
C LEU A 188 17.75 -8.99 4.59
N ALA A 189 16.73 -8.29 4.12
CA ALA A 189 16.59 -6.84 4.29
C ALA A 189 16.03 -6.45 5.68
N ALA A 190 15.41 -7.36 6.43
CA ALA A 190 14.84 -7.06 7.74
C ALA A 190 15.89 -6.58 8.77
N PRO A 191 17.11 -7.16 8.89
CA PRO A 191 18.16 -6.64 9.76
C PRO A 191 18.58 -5.21 9.42
N VAL A 192 18.60 -4.83 8.13
CA VAL A 192 18.95 -3.48 7.69
C VAL A 192 17.96 -2.48 8.26
N TRP A 193 16.65 -2.76 8.13
CA TRP A 193 15.61 -1.94 8.75
C TRP A 193 15.80 -1.82 10.26
N THR A 194 16.01 -2.94 10.94
CA THR A 194 16.16 -2.98 12.40
C THR A 194 17.35 -2.16 12.89
N VAL A 195 18.50 -2.28 12.21
CA VAL A 195 19.70 -1.51 12.55
C VAL A 195 19.47 -0.02 12.34
N LEU A 196 18.88 0.37 11.21
CA LEU A 196 18.58 1.77 10.91
C LEU A 196 17.55 2.35 11.88
N ALA A 197 16.48 1.58 12.19
CA ALA A 197 15.48 1.98 13.17
C ALA A 197 16.10 2.20 14.56
N ARG A 198 16.95 1.28 15.03
CA ARG A 198 17.66 1.42 16.31
C ARG A 198 18.57 2.64 16.35
N ARG A 199 19.19 3.00 15.22
CA ARG A 199 20.06 4.18 15.12
C ARG A 199 19.31 5.50 14.97
N SER A 200 18.01 5.48 14.66
CA SER A 200 17.22 6.69 14.41
C SER A 200 16.95 7.53 15.66
N THR A 201 16.75 6.87 16.80
CA THR A 201 16.51 7.52 18.10
C THR A 201 17.12 6.67 19.20
N ARG A 202 17.79 7.33 20.16
CA ARG A 202 18.36 6.63 21.31
C ARG A 202 17.24 6.22 22.27
N TRP A 203 17.19 4.95 22.59
CA TRP A 203 16.37 4.38 23.66
C TRP A 203 17.11 3.14 24.21
N ASP A 204 17.59 3.25 25.43
CA ASP A 204 18.49 2.26 26.03
C ASP A 204 17.77 1.24 26.91
N GLY A 205 16.43 1.39 27.06
CA GLY A 205 15.60 0.43 27.82
C GLY A 205 15.95 0.36 29.29
N ASP A 206 15.98 1.50 30.00
CA ASP A 206 16.34 1.54 31.40
C ASP A 206 15.48 0.58 32.25
N ASN A 207 16.13 -0.44 32.81
CA ASN A 207 15.48 -1.47 33.60
C ASN A 207 15.02 -0.98 35.00
N ARG A 208 15.36 0.25 35.38
CA ARG A 208 14.99 0.83 36.68
C ARG A 208 13.58 1.44 36.66
N ILE A 209 13.05 1.76 35.47
CA ILE A 209 11.74 2.37 35.33
C ILE A 209 10.66 1.28 35.44
N ALA A 210 9.64 1.48 36.28
CA ALA A 210 8.52 0.55 36.36
C ALA A 210 7.71 0.51 35.05
N PRO A 211 7.28 -0.65 34.54
CA PRO A 211 6.48 -0.75 33.35
C PRO A 211 5.06 -0.24 33.60
N SER A 212 4.44 0.42 32.61
CA SER A 212 3.02 0.80 32.63
C SER A 212 2.11 -0.44 32.53
N PRO A 213 0.86 -0.35 33.03
CA PRO A 213 -0.13 -1.42 32.86
C PRO A 213 -0.43 -1.73 31.40
N TYR A 214 -0.54 -2.99 31.03
CA TYR A 214 -0.85 -3.45 29.66
C TYR A 214 -2.20 -2.93 29.13
N ARG A 215 -3.17 -2.66 30.01
CA ARG A 215 -4.49 -2.14 29.65
C ARG A 215 -4.44 -0.81 28.91
N GLU A 216 -3.39 -0.03 29.08
CA GLU A 216 -3.22 1.26 28.36
C GLU A 216 -3.05 1.09 26.85
N PHE A 217 -2.63 -0.07 26.40
CA PHE A 217 -2.49 -0.44 25.00
C PHE A 217 -3.74 -1.11 24.44
N ALA A 218 -4.59 -1.68 25.30
CA ALA A 218 -5.76 -2.44 24.88
C ALA A 218 -6.86 -1.57 24.25
N LEU A 219 -6.96 -0.30 24.60
CA LEU A 219 -8.00 0.61 24.10
C LEU A 219 -7.83 0.97 22.63
N MET A 220 -6.59 1.10 22.15
CA MET A 220 -6.29 1.48 20.75
C MET A 220 -6.06 0.29 19.84
N GLY A 221 -5.61 -0.83 20.39
CA GLY A 221 -5.19 -2.02 19.63
C GLY A 221 -6.24 -2.56 18.66
N PRO A 222 -7.44 -2.90 19.11
CA PRO A 222 -8.44 -3.58 18.26
C PRO A 222 -8.90 -2.72 17.08
N SER A 223 -9.13 -1.42 17.27
CA SER A 223 -9.59 -0.55 16.19
C SER A 223 -8.51 -0.33 15.12
N VAL A 224 -7.26 -0.15 15.53
CA VAL A 224 -6.12 -0.05 14.61
C VAL A 224 -5.94 -1.36 13.85
N LEU A 225 -5.97 -2.49 14.55
CA LEU A 225 -5.81 -3.82 13.94
C LEU A 225 -6.87 -4.10 12.88
N VAL A 226 -8.14 -3.82 13.17
CA VAL A 226 -9.24 -3.99 12.20
C VAL A 226 -9.02 -3.11 10.97
N THR A 227 -8.64 -1.85 11.15
CA THR A 227 -8.38 -0.92 10.03
C THR A 227 -7.23 -1.40 9.16
N GLU A 228 -6.12 -1.81 9.77
CA GLU A 228 -4.95 -2.32 9.07
C GLU A 228 -5.23 -3.65 8.37
N LEU A 229 -5.99 -4.55 9.00
CA LEU A 229 -6.39 -5.82 8.39
C LEU A 229 -7.28 -5.61 7.17
N LEU A 230 -8.26 -4.71 7.26
CA LEU A 230 -9.10 -4.35 6.11
C LEU A 230 -8.28 -3.73 4.97
N ALA A 231 -7.29 -2.89 5.30
CA ALA A 231 -6.38 -2.32 4.32
C ALA A 231 -5.51 -3.40 3.64
N ALA A 232 -4.97 -4.35 4.41
CA ALA A 232 -4.17 -5.44 3.87
C ALA A 232 -4.98 -6.42 3.03
N LEU A 233 -6.18 -6.77 3.46
CA LEU A 233 -7.11 -7.57 2.67
C LEU A 233 -7.41 -6.90 1.32
N ARG A 234 -7.69 -5.60 1.34
CA ARG A 234 -7.93 -4.83 0.12
C ARG A 234 -6.76 -4.91 -0.88
N LEU A 235 -5.52 -4.97 -0.41
CA LEU A 235 -4.33 -4.96 -1.25
C LEU A 235 -3.86 -6.35 -1.70
N ASN A 236 -4.29 -7.42 -1.02
CA ASN A 236 -3.75 -8.75 -1.24
C ASN A 236 -4.80 -9.84 -1.48
N ALA A 237 -6.07 -9.61 -1.11
CA ALA A 237 -7.11 -10.64 -1.23
C ALA A 237 -7.40 -11.05 -2.68
N ASP A 238 -7.28 -10.11 -3.63
CA ASP A 238 -7.38 -10.39 -5.06
C ASP A 238 -6.39 -11.46 -5.51
N LYS A 239 -5.14 -11.36 -5.06
CA LYS A 239 -4.06 -12.31 -5.39
C LYS A 239 -4.32 -13.69 -4.77
N LEU A 240 -4.85 -13.71 -3.55
CA LEU A 240 -5.21 -14.97 -2.89
C LEU A 240 -6.39 -15.66 -3.56
N ILE A 241 -7.41 -14.89 -3.97
CA ILE A 241 -8.56 -15.41 -4.73
C ILE A 241 -8.08 -15.99 -6.07
N VAL A 242 -7.25 -15.25 -6.80
CA VAL A 242 -6.70 -15.74 -8.08
C VAL A 242 -5.84 -16.98 -7.85
N GLY A 243 -4.96 -16.99 -6.86
CA GLY A 243 -4.13 -18.15 -6.55
C GLY A 243 -4.94 -19.38 -6.15
N ALA A 244 -6.01 -19.21 -5.37
CA ALA A 244 -6.88 -20.30 -4.94
C ALA A 244 -7.75 -20.88 -6.07
N LEU A 245 -8.21 -20.03 -7.00
CA LEU A 245 -9.14 -20.44 -8.06
C LEU A 245 -8.43 -20.90 -9.34
N PHE A 246 -7.27 -20.34 -9.65
CA PHE A 246 -6.58 -20.56 -10.92
C PHE A 246 -5.18 -21.19 -10.79
N GLY A 247 -4.67 -21.33 -9.57
CA GLY A 247 -3.34 -21.88 -9.31
C GLY A 247 -2.20 -20.87 -9.44
N THR A 248 -0.97 -21.34 -9.18
CA THR A 248 0.22 -20.48 -9.05
C THR A 248 0.68 -19.88 -10.38
N GLU A 249 0.59 -20.58 -11.49
CA GLU A 249 1.01 -20.09 -12.81
C GLU A 249 0.18 -18.87 -13.22
N ILE A 250 -1.15 -19.00 -13.14
CA ILE A 250 -2.08 -17.91 -13.47
C ILE A 250 -1.95 -16.76 -12.46
N LEU A 251 -1.72 -17.08 -11.19
CA LEU A 251 -1.40 -16.06 -10.18
C LEU A 251 -0.13 -15.28 -10.57
N GLY A 252 0.87 -15.94 -11.12
CA GLY A 252 2.09 -15.28 -11.60
C GLY A 252 1.79 -14.27 -12.71
N LEU A 253 1.00 -14.64 -13.71
CA LEU A 253 0.56 -13.73 -14.78
C LEU A 253 -0.25 -12.56 -14.23
N TYR A 254 -1.18 -12.84 -13.31
CA TYR A 254 -1.99 -11.81 -12.65
C TYR A 254 -1.15 -10.85 -11.81
N TYR A 255 -0.24 -11.39 -10.98
CA TYR A 255 0.62 -10.58 -10.12
C TYR A 255 1.60 -9.72 -10.91
N PHE A 256 2.13 -10.26 -12.03
CA PHE A 256 2.93 -9.50 -12.97
C PHE A 256 2.10 -8.38 -13.60
N ALA A 257 0.91 -8.70 -14.14
CA ALA A 257 0.00 -7.73 -14.73
C ALA A 257 -0.44 -6.65 -13.73
N PHE A 258 -0.67 -7.02 -12.47
CA PHE A 258 -0.99 -6.08 -11.39
C PHE A 258 0.16 -5.09 -11.15
N ASN A 259 1.41 -5.56 -11.07
CA ASN A 259 2.56 -4.69 -10.81
C ASN A 259 2.95 -3.85 -12.03
N ALA A 260 2.94 -4.43 -13.22
CA ALA A 260 3.28 -3.74 -14.48
C ALA A 260 2.16 -2.80 -14.95
N GLY A 261 0.89 -3.14 -14.68
CA GLY A 261 -0.31 -2.38 -15.06
C GLY A 261 -0.79 -1.45 -13.97
N LEU A 262 -1.63 -1.97 -13.09
CA LEU A 262 -2.29 -1.20 -12.04
C LEU A 262 -1.30 -0.56 -11.06
N GLY A 263 -0.22 -1.25 -10.71
CA GLY A 263 0.81 -0.73 -9.81
C GLY A 263 1.46 0.55 -10.34
N LEU A 264 1.70 0.64 -11.64
CA LEU A 264 2.24 1.84 -12.28
C LEU A 264 1.21 2.99 -12.25
N THR A 265 -0.03 2.73 -12.67
CA THR A 265 -1.10 3.73 -12.72
C THR A 265 -1.52 4.23 -11.34
N GLN A 266 -1.50 3.36 -10.32
CA GLN A 266 -1.73 3.77 -8.93
C GLN A 266 -0.72 4.81 -8.42
N SER A 267 0.50 4.84 -8.95
CA SER A 267 1.48 5.88 -8.59
C SER A 267 1.04 7.25 -9.07
N PHE A 268 0.47 7.31 -10.28
CA PHE A 268 -0.11 8.55 -10.80
C PHE A 268 -1.32 8.99 -9.96
N VAL A 269 -2.17 8.05 -9.55
CA VAL A 269 -3.29 8.33 -8.63
C VAL A 269 -2.77 8.91 -7.31
N ALA A 270 -1.73 8.33 -6.73
CA ALA A 270 -1.12 8.82 -5.51
C ALA A 270 -0.51 10.21 -5.66
N ALA A 271 0.20 10.47 -6.78
CA ALA A 271 0.76 11.78 -7.10
C ALA A 271 -0.33 12.84 -7.29
N CYS A 272 -1.40 12.51 -8.02
CA CYS A 272 -2.56 13.39 -8.15
C CYS A 272 -3.17 13.75 -6.79
N ASN A 273 -3.35 12.76 -5.91
CA ASN A 273 -3.90 12.99 -4.57
C ASN A 273 -3.04 13.91 -3.71
N MET A 274 -1.70 13.83 -3.81
CA MET A 274 -0.79 14.73 -3.10
C MET A 274 -1.01 16.20 -3.47
N VAL A 275 -1.34 16.47 -4.73
CA VAL A 275 -1.58 17.85 -5.22
C VAL A 275 -3.01 18.28 -4.96
N VAL A 276 -3.97 17.40 -5.16
CA VAL A 276 -5.40 17.71 -5.10
C VAL A 276 -5.89 17.92 -3.67
N PHE A 277 -5.43 17.13 -2.72
CA PHE A 277 -5.90 17.22 -1.33
C PHE A 277 -5.68 18.61 -0.70
N PRO A 278 -4.48 19.25 -0.79
CA PRO A 278 -4.27 20.59 -0.28
C PRO A 278 -5.10 21.67 -1.00
N HIS A 279 -5.40 21.48 -2.30
CA HIS A 279 -6.25 22.39 -3.06
C HIS A 279 -7.69 22.33 -2.59
N LEU A 280 -8.24 21.13 -2.41
CA LEU A 280 -9.58 20.94 -1.86
C LEU A 280 -9.70 21.45 -0.41
N ALA A 281 -8.65 21.27 0.41
CA ALA A 281 -8.64 21.74 1.81
C ALA A 281 -8.60 23.26 1.94
N LYS A 282 -8.07 23.98 0.94
CA LYS A 282 -8.02 25.45 0.91
C LYS A 282 -9.25 26.10 0.26
N ALA A 283 -10.05 25.31 -0.48
CA ALA A 283 -11.25 25.84 -1.13
C ALA A 283 -12.29 26.28 -0.08
N SER A 284 -12.95 27.41 -0.33
CA SER A 284 -14.10 27.81 0.47
C SER A 284 -15.25 26.82 0.30
N ALA A 285 -16.20 26.81 1.23
CA ALA A 285 -17.37 25.93 1.13
C ALA A 285 -18.19 26.20 -0.16
N ALA A 286 -18.17 27.42 -0.67
CA ALA A 286 -18.83 27.83 -1.91
C ALA A 286 -18.10 27.31 -3.16
N ASP A 287 -16.76 27.26 -3.13
CA ASP A 287 -15.92 26.87 -4.28
C ASP A 287 -15.59 25.37 -4.30
N GLY A 288 -15.84 24.66 -3.21
CA GLY A 288 -15.43 23.27 -3.01
C GLY A 288 -15.85 22.30 -4.13
N VAL A 289 -17.01 22.55 -4.75
CA VAL A 289 -17.48 21.70 -5.86
C VAL A 289 -16.87 22.09 -7.20
N ALA A 290 -16.62 23.36 -7.43
CA ALA A 290 -15.92 23.83 -8.62
C ALA A 290 -14.48 23.29 -8.61
N GLU A 291 -13.80 23.34 -7.47
CA GLU A 291 -12.46 22.77 -7.31
C GLU A 291 -12.47 21.24 -7.41
N PHE A 292 -13.49 20.55 -6.89
CA PHE A 292 -13.65 19.11 -7.08
C PHE A 292 -13.81 18.75 -8.57
N ARG A 293 -14.65 19.48 -9.33
CA ARG A 293 -14.82 19.28 -10.77
C ARG A 293 -13.50 19.48 -11.51
N LYS A 294 -12.79 20.55 -11.20
CA LYS A 294 -11.50 20.88 -11.81
C LYS A 294 -10.46 19.81 -11.51
N ALA A 295 -10.37 19.37 -10.25
CA ALA A 295 -9.49 18.29 -9.83
C ALA A 295 -9.83 16.98 -10.53
N PHE A 296 -11.13 16.63 -10.60
CA PHE A 296 -11.61 15.42 -11.28
C PHE A 296 -11.26 15.44 -12.77
N ALA A 297 -11.58 16.53 -13.47
CA ALA A 297 -11.31 16.68 -14.89
C ALA A 297 -9.78 16.68 -15.19
N THR A 298 -9.00 17.43 -14.41
CA THR A 298 -7.55 17.51 -14.60
C THR A 298 -6.88 16.16 -14.34
N GLY A 299 -7.22 15.49 -13.25
CA GLY A 299 -6.64 14.18 -12.94
C GLY A 299 -7.05 13.12 -13.95
N LEU A 300 -8.30 13.14 -14.40
CA LEU A 300 -8.77 12.21 -15.45
C LEU A 300 -8.05 12.48 -16.77
N ALA A 301 -7.88 13.76 -17.16
CA ALA A 301 -7.15 14.16 -18.37
C ALA A 301 -5.68 13.74 -18.32
N MET A 302 -5.05 13.73 -17.14
CA MET A 302 -3.68 13.24 -16.96
C MET A 302 -3.58 11.72 -16.92
N LEU A 303 -4.54 11.06 -16.27
CA LEU A 303 -4.50 9.61 -16.05
C LEU A 303 -4.94 8.83 -17.28
N THR A 304 -5.96 9.30 -18.01
CA THR A 304 -6.50 8.59 -19.18
C THR A 304 -5.45 8.31 -20.27
N PRO A 305 -4.59 9.28 -20.67
CA PRO A 305 -3.53 9.00 -21.65
C PRO A 305 -2.54 7.93 -21.15
N VAL A 306 -2.20 7.92 -19.86
CA VAL A 306 -1.29 6.91 -19.28
C VAL A 306 -1.92 5.54 -19.31
N VAL A 307 -3.19 5.43 -18.91
CA VAL A 307 -3.96 4.18 -18.95
C VAL A 307 -4.13 3.69 -20.40
N ALA A 308 -4.49 4.59 -21.32
CA ALA A 308 -4.63 4.26 -22.72
C ALA A 308 -3.30 3.82 -23.34
N ALA A 309 -2.21 4.55 -23.09
CA ALA A 309 -0.88 4.18 -23.56
C ALA A 309 -0.50 2.78 -23.01
N GLN A 310 -0.75 2.52 -21.73
CA GLN A 310 -0.44 1.23 -21.14
C GLN A 310 -1.27 0.09 -21.75
N ALA A 311 -2.57 0.30 -21.96
CA ALA A 311 -3.43 -0.70 -22.58
C ALA A 311 -3.07 -0.95 -24.05
N LEU A 312 -2.82 0.11 -24.83
CA LEU A 312 -2.56 0.00 -26.27
C LEU A 312 -1.12 -0.43 -26.60
N LEU A 313 -0.14 -0.02 -25.78
CA LEU A 313 1.27 -0.32 -26.05
C LEU A 313 1.74 -1.61 -25.37
N SER A 314 0.98 -2.18 -24.44
CA SER A 314 1.37 -3.43 -23.76
C SER A 314 1.67 -4.58 -24.70
N PRO A 315 0.95 -4.81 -25.83
CA PRO A 315 1.29 -5.87 -26.78
C PRO A 315 2.68 -5.71 -27.41
N PHE A 316 3.19 -4.48 -27.47
CA PHE A 316 4.50 -4.17 -28.07
C PHE A 316 5.62 -4.18 -27.04
N TYR A 317 5.42 -3.49 -25.90
CA TYR A 317 6.51 -3.38 -24.95
C TYR A 317 6.68 -4.62 -24.06
N VAL A 318 5.63 -5.41 -23.81
CA VAL A 318 5.75 -6.58 -22.95
C VAL A 318 6.71 -7.62 -23.55
N PRO A 319 6.57 -8.10 -24.81
CA PRO A 319 7.51 -9.04 -25.38
C PRO A 319 8.92 -8.44 -25.49
N LEU A 320 9.04 -7.15 -25.86
CA LEU A 320 10.34 -6.49 -26.03
C LEU A 320 11.10 -6.32 -24.71
N VAL A 321 10.39 -5.87 -23.66
CA VAL A 321 10.99 -5.49 -22.37
C VAL A 321 11.08 -6.67 -21.42
N PHE A 322 10.01 -7.46 -21.30
CA PHE A 322 9.90 -8.55 -20.32
C PHE A 322 10.11 -9.94 -20.90
N GLY A 323 9.92 -10.09 -22.23
CA GLY A 323 10.08 -11.35 -22.97
C GLY A 323 8.74 -12.01 -23.34
N GLU A 324 8.81 -12.95 -24.27
CA GLU A 324 7.66 -13.66 -24.84
C GLU A 324 6.84 -14.45 -23.81
N THR A 325 7.49 -14.94 -22.76
CA THR A 325 6.87 -15.69 -21.66
C THR A 325 5.72 -14.90 -20.98
N TRP A 326 5.75 -13.57 -21.05
CA TRP A 326 4.77 -12.69 -20.42
C TRP A 326 3.69 -12.15 -21.35
N VAL A 327 3.73 -12.53 -22.63
CA VAL A 327 2.69 -12.17 -23.62
C VAL A 327 1.28 -12.57 -23.17
N PRO A 328 1.06 -13.74 -22.53
CA PRO A 328 -0.26 -14.10 -22.00
C PRO A 328 -0.79 -13.13 -20.93
N ALA A 329 0.07 -12.32 -20.29
CA ALA A 329 -0.34 -11.33 -19.29
C ALA A 329 -0.83 -10.00 -19.91
N VAL A 330 -0.59 -9.77 -21.21
CA VAL A 330 -0.94 -8.50 -21.90
C VAL A 330 -2.41 -8.10 -21.72
N PRO A 331 -3.41 -8.98 -21.94
CA PRO A 331 -4.81 -8.59 -21.74
C PRO A 331 -5.11 -8.21 -20.29
N TYR A 332 -4.45 -8.84 -19.33
CA TYR A 332 -4.64 -8.54 -17.89
C TYR A 332 -4.00 -7.20 -17.52
N ILE A 333 -2.84 -6.86 -18.11
CA ILE A 333 -2.22 -5.53 -17.94
C ILE A 333 -3.16 -4.45 -18.44
N ALA A 334 -3.71 -4.61 -19.64
CA ALA A 334 -4.63 -3.64 -20.23
C ALA A 334 -5.87 -3.44 -19.34
N LEU A 335 -6.53 -4.53 -18.92
CA LEU A 335 -7.72 -4.48 -18.09
C LEU A 335 -7.44 -3.90 -16.70
N LEU A 336 -6.41 -4.37 -16.01
CA LEU A 336 -6.08 -3.88 -14.67
C LEU A 336 -5.65 -2.41 -14.68
N SER A 337 -5.03 -1.93 -15.76
CA SER A 337 -4.72 -0.51 -15.91
C SER A 337 -5.99 0.36 -15.91
N LEU A 338 -7.09 -0.12 -16.49
CA LEU A 338 -8.38 0.58 -16.49
C LEU A 338 -8.95 0.77 -15.07
N ALA A 339 -8.63 -0.14 -14.13
CA ALA A 339 -9.05 -0.02 -12.74
C ALA A 339 -8.54 1.26 -12.05
N ALA A 340 -7.48 1.88 -12.58
CA ALA A 340 -6.96 3.13 -12.06
C ALA A 340 -7.98 4.30 -12.15
N LEU A 341 -8.85 4.29 -13.15
CA LEU A 341 -9.86 5.34 -13.36
C LEU A 341 -10.90 5.38 -12.23
N PRO A 342 -11.60 4.27 -11.90
CA PRO A 342 -12.50 4.27 -10.76
C PRO A 342 -11.77 4.42 -9.42
N LEU A 343 -10.55 3.90 -9.27
CA LEU A 343 -9.74 4.12 -8.07
C LEU A 343 -9.41 5.60 -7.87
N TYR A 344 -9.08 6.33 -8.93
CA TYR A 344 -8.88 7.77 -8.85
C TYR A 344 -10.16 8.49 -8.42
N ALA A 345 -11.30 8.16 -9.05
CA ALA A 345 -12.60 8.73 -8.67
C ALA A 345 -12.92 8.51 -7.19
N GLY A 346 -12.74 7.28 -6.70
CA GLY A 346 -12.94 6.92 -5.30
C GLY A 346 -12.01 7.66 -4.34
N SER A 347 -10.73 7.79 -4.69
CA SER A 347 -9.73 8.48 -3.88
C SER A 347 -10.01 9.98 -3.77
N LEU A 348 -10.49 10.61 -4.85
CA LEU A 348 -10.88 12.01 -4.86
C LEU A 348 -12.13 12.27 -4.00
N VAL A 349 -13.13 11.39 -4.09
CA VAL A 349 -14.31 11.45 -3.21
C VAL A 349 -13.89 11.27 -1.75
N GLY A 350 -12.99 10.34 -1.46
CA GLY A 350 -12.43 10.13 -0.13
C GLY A 350 -11.70 11.37 0.41
N ALA A 351 -10.88 12.02 -0.43
CA ALA A 351 -10.20 13.26 -0.06
C ALA A 351 -11.21 14.37 0.30
N ALA A 352 -12.27 14.52 -0.48
CA ALA A 352 -13.31 15.50 -0.21
C ALA A 352 -14.10 15.17 1.07
N LEU A 353 -14.38 13.89 1.35
CA LEU A 353 -15.01 13.46 2.61
C LEU A 353 -14.14 13.77 3.84
N ARG A 354 -12.82 13.63 3.73
CA ARG A 354 -11.89 14.01 4.81
C ARG A 354 -11.90 15.51 5.07
N VAL A 355 -11.92 16.33 4.02
CA VAL A 355 -12.02 17.80 4.15
C VAL A 355 -13.33 18.21 4.81
N GLU A 356 -14.43 17.48 4.54
CA GLU A 356 -15.73 17.69 5.19
C GLU A 356 -15.82 17.18 6.64
N GLY A 357 -14.72 16.62 7.20
CA GLY A 357 -14.71 16.04 8.53
C GLY A 357 -15.49 14.72 8.66
N ARG A 358 -15.67 13.97 7.55
CA ARG A 358 -16.45 12.73 7.48
C ARG A 358 -15.60 11.51 7.08
N PRO A 359 -14.48 11.21 7.77
CA PRO A 359 -13.57 10.12 7.39
C PRO A 359 -14.23 8.73 7.48
N GLN A 360 -15.26 8.56 8.32
CA GLN A 360 -16.01 7.29 8.43
C GLN A 360 -16.71 6.93 7.11
N HIS A 361 -17.28 7.94 6.39
CA HIS A 361 -17.91 7.70 5.09
C HIS A 361 -16.90 7.34 4.00
N GLU A 362 -15.67 7.88 4.09
CA GLU A 362 -14.55 7.45 3.24
C GLU A 362 -14.20 5.98 3.48
N ALA A 363 -14.09 5.57 4.75
CA ALA A 363 -13.79 4.18 5.11
C ALA A 363 -14.86 3.22 4.57
N VAL A 364 -16.16 3.58 4.73
CA VAL A 364 -17.28 2.79 4.19
C VAL A 364 -17.22 2.73 2.66
N LEU A 365 -17.03 3.86 1.98
CA LEU A 365 -16.94 3.91 0.52
C LEU A 365 -15.79 3.04 -0.01
N THR A 366 -14.63 3.15 0.62
CA THR A 366 -13.43 2.37 0.24
C THR A 366 -13.62 0.88 0.52
N GLY A 367 -14.26 0.55 1.65
CA GLY A 367 -14.60 -0.84 2.00
C GLY A 367 -15.58 -1.46 1.02
N LEU A 368 -16.67 -0.75 0.69
CA LEU A 368 -17.66 -1.21 -0.30
C LEU A 368 -17.03 -1.37 -1.68
N GLY A 369 -16.21 -0.41 -2.13
CA GLY A 369 -15.52 -0.49 -3.41
C GLY A 369 -14.58 -1.71 -3.49
N SER A 370 -13.84 -1.97 -2.42
CA SER A 370 -12.94 -3.13 -2.34
C SER A 370 -13.72 -4.44 -2.30
N ALA A 371 -14.79 -4.52 -1.51
CA ALA A 371 -15.65 -5.69 -1.43
C ALA A 371 -16.33 -5.99 -2.78
N ALA A 372 -16.83 -4.96 -3.46
CA ALA A 372 -17.44 -5.10 -4.79
C ALA A 372 -16.42 -5.55 -5.85
N ALA A 373 -15.17 -5.04 -5.80
CA ALA A 373 -14.10 -5.48 -6.68
C ALA A 373 -13.76 -6.96 -6.48
N LEU A 374 -13.58 -7.40 -5.22
CA LEU A 374 -13.27 -8.79 -4.90
C LEU A 374 -14.44 -9.72 -5.22
N ALA A 375 -15.68 -9.30 -4.94
CA ALA A 375 -16.89 -10.05 -5.31
C ALA A 375 -17.03 -10.18 -6.82
N GLY A 376 -16.80 -9.09 -7.58
CA GLY A 376 -16.81 -9.09 -9.04
C GLY A 376 -15.73 -10.01 -9.62
N LEU A 377 -14.52 -9.97 -9.07
CA LEU A 377 -13.43 -10.88 -9.44
C LEU A 377 -13.81 -12.34 -9.21
N ALA A 378 -14.30 -12.67 -8.00
CA ALA A 378 -14.66 -14.04 -7.65
C ALA A 378 -15.86 -14.55 -8.45
N ALA A 379 -16.91 -13.73 -8.64
CA ALA A 379 -18.11 -14.10 -9.39
C ALA A 379 -17.83 -14.34 -10.89
N ALA A 380 -16.90 -13.58 -11.48
CA ALA A 380 -16.53 -13.73 -12.89
C ALA A 380 -15.43 -14.78 -13.12
N ALA A 381 -14.79 -15.30 -12.07
CA ALA A 381 -13.71 -16.29 -12.16
C ALA A 381 -14.07 -17.56 -12.93
N PRO A 382 -15.29 -18.16 -12.83
CA PRO A 382 -15.68 -19.32 -13.62
C PRO A 382 -15.61 -19.11 -15.15
N LEU A 383 -15.68 -17.84 -15.60
CA LEU A 383 -15.57 -17.45 -17.01
C LEU A 383 -14.12 -17.22 -17.47
N GLY A 384 -13.16 -17.44 -16.60
CA GLY A 384 -11.73 -17.26 -16.86
C GLY A 384 -11.13 -15.97 -16.28
N LEU A 385 -9.79 -15.88 -16.31
CA LEU A 385 -9.07 -14.77 -15.68
C LEU A 385 -9.39 -13.40 -16.31
N THR A 386 -9.61 -13.34 -17.63
CA THR A 386 -10.00 -12.11 -18.32
C THR A 386 -11.32 -11.56 -17.76
N ALA A 387 -12.30 -12.43 -17.60
CA ALA A 387 -13.59 -12.06 -17.00
C ALA A 387 -13.44 -11.67 -15.53
N ALA A 388 -12.58 -12.36 -14.77
CA ALA A 388 -12.26 -12.02 -13.39
C ALA A 388 -11.65 -10.60 -13.27
N CYS A 389 -10.70 -10.24 -14.14
CA CYS A 389 -10.12 -8.90 -14.20
C CYS A 389 -11.18 -7.83 -14.56
N LEU A 390 -12.07 -8.13 -15.51
CA LEU A 390 -13.19 -7.25 -15.84
C LEU A 390 -14.14 -7.10 -14.64
N GLY A 391 -14.48 -8.20 -13.97
CA GLY A 391 -15.32 -8.19 -12.76
C GLY A 391 -14.73 -7.33 -11.65
N TYR A 392 -13.40 -7.40 -11.46
CA TYR A 392 -12.68 -6.53 -10.54
C TYR A 392 -12.84 -5.04 -10.90
N CYS A 393 -12.59 -4.69 -12.16
CA CYS A 393 -12.73 -3.31 -12.64
C CYS A 393 -14.16 -2.78 -12.53
N LEU A 394 -15.16 -3.60 -12.92
CA LEU A 394 -16.57 -3.26 -12.84
C LEU A 394 -17.03 -3.09 -11.38
N GLY A 395 -16.58 -3.96 -10.48
CA GLY A 395 -16.85 -3.84 -9.04
C GLY A 395 -16.39 -2.50 -8.46
N LEU A 396 -15.17 -2.05 -8.82
CA LEU A 396 -14.69 -0.71 -8.45
C LEU A 396 -15.54 0.39 -9.08
N ALA A 397 -15.87 0.26 -10.36
CA ALA A 397 -16.59 1.28 -11.11
C ALA A 397 -18.02 1.49 -10.58
N VAL A 398 -18.74 0.41 -10.25
CA VAL A 398 -20.12 0.46 -9.74
C VAL A 398 -20.23 1.22 -8.41
N ILE A 399 -19.19 1.24 -7.59
CA ILE A 399 -19.20 1.94 -6.31
C ILE A 399 -18.60 3.36 -6.45
N PHE A 400 -17.43 3.49 -7.08
CA PHE A 400 -16.70 4.76 -7.06
C PHE A 400 -17.22 5.78 -8.08
N LEU A 401 -17.65 5.34 -9.28
CA LEU A 401 -18.16 6.28 -10.28
C LEU A 401 -19.47 6.95 -9.87
N PRO A 402 -20.51 6.25 -9.38
CA PRO A 402 -21.72 6.91 -8.91
C PRO A 402 -21.47 7.87 -7.74
N ALA A 403 -20.54 7.51 -6.83
CA ALA A 403 -20.13 8.41 -5.73
C ALA A 403 -19.51 9.71 -6.25
N ALA A 404 -18.64 9.63 -7.28
CA ALA A 404 -18.05 10.80 -7.92
C ALA A 404 -19.10 11.61 -8.70
N ILE A 405 -19.96 10.96 -9.49
CA ILE A 405 -21.02 11.61 -10.27
C ILE A 405 -21.97 12.37 -9.36
N ARG A 406 -22.43 11.76 -8.25
CA ARG A 406 -23.27 12.44 -7.26
C ARG A 406 -22.64 13.71 -6.71
N ARG A 407 -21.32 13.74 -6.54
CA ARG A 407 -20.61 14.95 -6.12
C ARG A 407 -20.52 15.99 -7.22
N LEU A 408 -20.31 15.58 -8.45
CA LEU A 408 -20.26 16.47 -9.61
C LEU A 408 -21.63 17.14 -9.87
N THR A 409 -22.75 16.49 -9.52
CA THR A 409 -24.12 16.98 -9.76
C THR A 409 -24.74 17.76 -8.60
N ARG A 410 -24.22 17.63 -7.36
CA ARG A 410 -24.80 18.28 -6.16
C ARG A 410 -24.78 19.81 -6.15
N THR A 411 -24.14 20.47 -7.10
CA THR A 411 -23.92 21.93 -7.14
C THR A 411 -25.11 22.77 -7.54
N THR A 412 -26.17 22.18 -8.08
CA THR A 412 -27.31 22.97 -8.59
C THR A 412 -28.49 23.06 -7.61
N LEU A 413 -28.59 22.14 -6.65
CA LEU A 413 -29.72 22.05 -5.74
C LEU A 413 -29.55 22.81 -4.41
N SER A 414 -28.33 22.94 -3.87
CA SER A 414 -28.14 23.62 -2.59
C SER A 414 -28.08 25.16 -2.70
N ALA A 415 -27.60 25.67 -3.82
CA ALA A 415 -27.59 27.12 -4.07
C ALA A 415 -29.00 27.70 -4.31
N SER A 416 -29.89 26.92 -4.92
CA SER A 416 -31.28 27.34 -5.16
C SER A 416 -32.16 27.31 -3.90
N LEU A 417 -31.86 26.40 -2.95
CA LEU A 417 -32.62 26.30 -1.70
C LEU A 417 -32.23 27.35 -0.66
N THR A 418 -30.97 27.82 -0.67
CA THR A 418 -30.50 28.90 0.21
C THR A 418 -30.91 30.30 -0.31
N GLN A 419 -31.08 30.49 -1.61
CA GLN A 419 -31.61 31.75 -2.15
C GLN A 419 -33.15 31.85 -2.01
N GLY A 420 -33.84 30.73 -2.00
CA GLY A 420 -35.30 30.73 -1.82
C GLY A 420 -35.77 30.85 -0.36
N ALA A 421 -34.84 30.71 0.61
CA ALA A 421 -35.16 30.87 2.05
C ALA A 421 -34.86 32.28 2.60
N LEU A 422 -34.31 33.17 1.77
CA LEU A 422 -33.97 34.56 2.10
C LEU A 422 -34.75 35.60 1.25
N SER A 423 -35.68 35.15 0.45
CA SER A 423 -36.74 35.95 -0.23
C SER A 423 -38.09 35.62 0.39
#